data_381ba4b84b9802a5ee959d98c5d68eb2
#
_entry.id   381ba4b84b9802a5ee959d98c5d68eb2
#
_cell.length_a   1.000
_cell.length_b   1.000
_cell.length_c   1.000
_cell.angle_alpha   90.00
_cell.angle_beta   90.00
_cell.angle_gamma   90.00
#
_symmetry.space_group_name_H-M   'P 1'
#
loop_
_entity.id
_entity.type
_entity.pdbx_description
1 polymer ?
#
loop_
_entity_poly.entity_id
_entity_poly.type
_entity_poly.pdbx_seq_one_letter_code
_entity_poly.pdbx_strand_id
1 'polypeptide(L)'
;MLNKIFKKFIFCKIFFIFVILNNASNSQEIRDLEKSINELTAEANQGNVDAQYSLGRIALENKNPPDHSGAAYWFRIAAESNHIESQEILGALLFSGLGVPPNPKEAYIWWKKAALSGSVKAQASLGVLYALGSGVEKSSIHAYKWLTIAAFFGNKNAQVQRDESVALQMTADEIRTAQQLVEETIKNIKK
;
A
#
# COMPACT_ATOMS: atom_id res chain seq x y z
N MET A 1 13.89 19.18 -10.51
CA MET A 1 12.76 19.94 -11.10
C MET A 1 12.00 19.11 -12.15
N LEU A 2 12.65 18.35 -13.03
CA LEU A 2 12.00 17.49 -14.04
C LEU A 2 11.03 16.44 -13.44
N ASN A 3 11.38 15.83 -12.33
CA ASN A 3 10.59 14.74 -11.71
C ASN A 3 9.20 15.21 -11.20
N LYS A 4 9.05 16.48 -10.77
CA LYS A 4 7.76 17.06 -10.37
C LYS A 4 6.85 17.35 -11.57
N ILE A 5 7.42 17.70 -12.71
CA ILE A 5 6.69 17.98 -13.95
C ILE A 5 6.18 16.65 -14.55
N PHE A 6 7.01 15.59 -14.52
CA PHE A 6 6.64 14.25 -14.99
C PHE A 6 5.51 13.62 -14.15
N LYS A 7 5.61 13.69 -12.81
CA LYS A 7 4.53 13.24 -11.90
C LYS A 7 3.21 14.00 -12.13
N LYS A 8 3.28 15.29 -12.40
CA LYS A 8 2.12 16.12 -12.74
C LYS A 8 1.49 15.72 -14.08
N PHE A 9 2.31 15.31 -15.06
CA PHE A 9 1.85 14.86 -16.37
C PHE A 9 1.14 13.48 -16.31
N ILE A 10 1.69 12.53 -15.55
CA ILE A 10 1.07 11.21 -15.33
C ILE A 10 -0.23 11.37 -14.54
N PHE A 11 -0.26 12.19 -13.50
CA PHE A 11 -1.47 12.48 -12.72
C PHE A 11 -2.55 13.17 -13.57
N CYS A 12 -2.16 14.06 -14.49
CA CYS A 12 -3.07 14.70 -15.42
C CYS A 12 -3.65 13.71 -16.44
N LYS A 13 -2.83 12.77 -16.95
CA LYS A 13 -3.29 11.68 -17.83
C LYS A 13 -4.30 10.76 -17.12
N ILE A 14 -4.03 10.37 -15.87
CA ILE A 14 -4.94 9.51 -15.08
C ILE A 14 -6.26 10.22 -14.77
N PHE A 15 -6.21 11.50 -14.37
CA PHE A 15 -7.41 12.29 -14.11
C PHE A 15 -8.25 12.48 -15.38
N PHE A 16 -7.60 12.69 -16.52
CA PHE A 16 -8.26 12.80 -17.83
C PHE A 16 -8.94 11.47 -18.23
N ILE A 17 -8.28 10.34 -18.00
CA ILE A 17 -8.84 8.99 -18.19
C ILE A 17 -10.08 8.78 -17.33
N PHE A 18 -10.06 9.20 -16.06
CA PHE A 18 -11.18 9.03 -15.12
C PHE A 18 -12.39 9.87 -15.51
N VAL A 19 -12.18 11.08 -16.00
CA VAL A 19 -13.27 11.98 -16.46
C VAL A 19 -13.92 11.47 -17.75
N ILE A 20 -13.14 10.90 -18.69
CA ILE A 20 -13.62 10.40 -19.95
C ILE A 20 -14.47 9.13 -19.78
N LEU A 21 -14.03 8.18 -18.94
CA LEU A 21 -14.77 6.93 -18.71
C LEU A 21 -16.16 7.13 -18.11
N ASN A 22 -16.38 8.19 -17.34
CA ASN A 22 -17.69 8.50 -16.78
C ASN A 22 -18.64 9.18 -17.76
N ASN A 23 -18.14 9.69 -18.90
CA ASN A 23 -18.93 10.45 -19.87
C ASN A 23 -18.74 10.01 -21.33
N ALA A 24 -18.00 8.91 -21.61
CA ALA A 24 -17.66 8.51 -22.96
C ALA A 24 -18.89 8.02 -23.74
N SER A 25 -19.51 8.91 -24.48
CA SER A 25 -20.55 8.62 -25.48
C SER A 25 -20.02 8.66 -26.91
N ASN A 26 -18.74 8.98 -27.13
CA ASN A 26 -18.14 9.19 -28.45
C ASN A 26 -17.00 8.20 -28.74
N SER A 27 -17.05 7.58 -29.91
CA SER A 27 -16.03 6.61 -30.37
C SER A 27 -14.60 7.19 -30.49
N GLN A 28 -14.46 8.52 -30.58
CA GLN A 28 -13.14 9.17 -30.61
C GLN A 28 -12.50 9.21 -29.22
N GLU A 29 -13.27 9.56 -28.20
CA GLU A 29 -12.79 9.59 -26.79
C GLU A 29 -12.33 8.20 -26.33
N ILE A 30 -13.04 7.14 -26.74
CA ILE A 30 -12.65 5.75 -26.44
C ILE A 30 -11.29 5.42 -27.09
N ARG A 31 -11.08 5.79 -28.36
CA ARG A 31 -9.81 5.56 -29.06
C ARG A 31 -8.64 6.34 -28.42
N ASP A 32 -8.88 7.57 -28.00
CA ASP A 32 -7.87 8.40 -27.34
C ASP A 32 -7.50 7.82 -25.98
N LEU A 33 -8.46 7.26 -25.25
CA LEU A 33 -8.23 6.55 -24.00
C LEU A 33 -7.42 5.27 -24.20
N GLU A 34 -7.80 4.42 -25.18
CA GLU A 34 -7.07 3.20 -25.52
C GLU A 34 -5.62 3.52 -25.91
N LYS A 35 -5.41 4.57 -26.70
CA LYS A 35 -4.06 5.04 -27.04
C LYS A 35 -3.27 5.44 -25.80
N SER A 36 -3.88 6.19 -24.87
CA SER A 36 -3.21 6.61 -23.63
C SER A 36 -2.85 5.44 -22.71
N ILE A 37 -3.71 4.40 -22.65
CA ILE A 37 -3.43 3.17 -21.90
C ILE A 37 -2.30 2.37 -22.57
N ASN A 38 -2.27 2.30 -23.91
CA ASN A 38 -1.21 1.61 -24.64
C ASN A 38 0.15 2.29 -24.45
N GLU A 39 0.20 3.63 -24.49
CA GLU A 39 1.42 4.40 -24.21
C GLU A 39 1.90 4.15 -22.77
N LEU A 40 0.99 4.20 -21.78
CA LEU A 40 1.30 3.93 -20.38
C LEU A 40 1.81 2.49 -20.17
N THR A 41 1.22 1.52 -20.91
CA THR A 41 1.65 0.11 -20.87
C THR A 41 3.05 -0.06 -21.47
N ALA A 42 3.36 0.66 -22.55
CA ALA A 42 4.71 0.65 -23.13
C ALA A 42 5.75 1.23 -22.16
N GLU A 43 5.44 2.33 -21.48
CA GLU A 43 6.30 2.91 -20.44
C GLU A 43 6.51 1.94 -19.27
N ALA A 44 5.46 1.29 -18.79
CA ALA A 44 5.52 0.32 -17.71
C ALA A 44 6.40 -0.90 -18.06
N ASN A 45 6.28 -1.40 -19.28
CA ASN A 45 7.09 -2.50 -19.79
C ASN A 45 8.58 -2.12 -19.98
N GLN A 46 8.88 -0.83 -20.12
CA GLN A 46 10.25 -0.28 -20.13
C GLN A 46 10.80 -0.06 -18.72
N GLY A 47 10.05 -0.42 -17.66
CA GLY A 47 10.48 -0.31 -16.28
C GLY A 47 10.11 1.01 -15.59
N ASN A 48 9.25 1.83 -16.18
CA ASN A 48 8.75 3.03 -15.51
C ASN A 48 7.82 2.64 -14.35
N VAL A 49 8.31 2.82 -13.14
CA VAL A 49 7.64 2.38 -11.89
C VAL A 49 6.35 3.17 -11.64
N ASP A 50 6.33 4.46 -11.95
CA ASP A 50 5.14 5.31 -11.80
C ASP A 50 4.04 4.87 -12.82
N ALA A 51 4.43 4.41 -14.01
CA ALA A 51 3.51 3.85 -14.99
C ALA A 51 2.95 2.49 -14.55
N GLN A 52 3.77 1.61 -13.99
CA GLN A 52 3.36 0.33 -13.42
C GLN A 52 2.34 0.53 -12.28
N TYR A 53 2.62 1.42 -11.34
CA TYR A 53 1.69 1.80 -10.28
C TYR A 53 0.36 2.33 -10.84
N SER A 54 0.43 3.18 -11.86
CA SER A 54 -0.74 3.78 -12.50
C SER A 54 -1.63 2.73 -13.17
N LEU A 55 -1.05 1.74 -13.87
CA LEU A 55 -1.80 0.62 -14.45
C LEU A 55 -2.47 -0.23 -13.37
N GLY A 56 -1.81 -0.49 -12.25
CA GLY A 56 -2.41 -1.16 -11.11
C GLY A 56 -3.63 -0.41 -10.57
N ARG A 57 -3.55 0.91 -10.47
CA ARG A 57 -4.69 1.74 -10.06
C ARG A 57 -5.83 1.74 -11.07
N ILE A 58 -5.51 1.85 -12.36
CA ILE A 58 -6.51 1.80 -13.44
C ILE A 58 -7.27 0.46 -13.38
N ALA A 59 -6.58 -0.64 -13.12
CA ALA A 59 -7.20 -1.95 -13.00
C ALA A 59 -8.19 -2.04 -11.82
N LEU A 60 -7.92 -1.35 -10.70
CA LEU A 60 -8.84 -1.29 -9.56
C LEU A 60 -10.00 -0.33 -9.75
N GLU A 61 -9.75 0.84 -10.38
CA GLU A 61 -10.69 1.96 -10.36
C GLU A 61 -11.60 2.00 -11.59
N ASN A 62 -11.12 1.54 -12.75
CA ASN A 62 -11.76 1.78 -14.03
C ASN A 62 -12.50 0.58 -14.63
N LYS A 63 -12.54 -0.54 -13.93
CA LYS A 63 -13.35 -1.71 -14.34
C LYS A 63 -14.48 -1.96 -13.37
N ASN A 64 -15.62 -2.37 -13.89
CA ASN A 64 -16.75 -2.81 -13.09
C ASN A 64 -17.19 -4.22 -13.56
N PRO A 65 -16.83 -5.30 -12.86
CA PRO A 65 -16.09 -5.31 -11.59
C PRO A 65 -14.59 -4.97 -11.74
N PRO A 66 -13.92 -4.51 -10.65
CA PRO A 66 -12.48 -4.24 -10.65
C PRO A 66 -11.63 -5.44 -11.07
N ASP A 67 -10.55 -5.19 -11.81
CA ASP A 67 -9.58 -6.22 -12.18
C ASP A 67 -8.50 -6.35 -11.10
N HIS A 68 -8.83 -7.04 -10.01
CA HIS A 68 -7.89 -7.24 -8.92
C HIS A 68 -6.66 -8.05 -9.32
N SER A 69 -6.78 -8.97 -10.28
CA SER A 69 -5.65 -9.79 -10.76
C SER A 69 -4.65 -8.95 -11.55
N GLY A 70 -5.15 -8.13 -12.48
CA GLY A 70 -4.31 -7.18 -13.21
C GLY A 70 -3.67 -6.14 -12.29
N ALA A 71 -4.41 -5.67 -11.29
CA ALA A 71 -3.87 -4.77 -10.28
C ALA A 71 -2.74 -5.41 -9.47
N ALA A 72 -2.94 -6.64 -8.98
CA ALA A 72 -1.92 -7.37 -8.23
C ALA A 72 -0.65 -7.60 -9.06
N TYR A 73 -0.79 -7.90 -10.35
CA TYR A 73 0.33 -8.04 -11.28
C TYR A 73 1.17 -6.76 -11.36
N TRP A 74 0.54 -5.63 -11.67
CA TRP A 74 1.24 -4.37 -11.83
C TRP A 74 1.82 -3.82 -10.52
N PHE A 75 1.07 -3.93 -9.41
CA PHE A 75 1.60 -3.53 -8.11
C PHE A 75 2.77 -4.40 -7.67
N ARG A 76 2.82 -5.69 -8.03
CA ARG A 76 3.96 -6.56 -7.74
C ARG A 76 5.23 -6.06 -8.42
N ILE A 77 5.16 -5.75 -9.72
CA ILE A 77 6.31 -5.26 -10.47
C ILE A 77 6.82 -3.93 -9.87
N ALA A 78 5.92 -3.00 -9.59
CA ALA A 78 6.29 -1.72 -8.98
C ALA A 78 6.83 -1.89 -7.54
N ALA A 79 6.26 -2.83 -6.75
CA ALA A 79 6.70 -3.13 -5.39
C ALA A 79 8.11 -3.72 -5.34
N GLU A 80 8.46 -4.57 -6.31
CA GLU A 80 9.82 -5.11 -6.50
C GLU A 80 10.84 -4.01 -6.80
N SER A 81 10.39 -2.93 -7.43
CA SER A 81 11.17 -1.71 -7.67
C SER A 81 11.12 -0.71 -6.49
N ASN A 82 10.75 -1.18 -5.30
CA ASN A 82 10.65 -0.41 -4.05
C ASN A 82 9.62 0.74 -4.07
N HIS A 83 8.58 0.66 -4.89
CA HIS A 83 7.48 1.63 -4.84
C HIS A 83 6.61 1.38 -3.59
N ILE A 84 6.64 2.32 -2.66
CA ILE A 84 6.08 2.15 -1.31
C ILE A 84 4.56 1.91 -1.35
N GLU A 85 3.83 2.71 -2.10
CA GLU A 85 2.38 2.59 -2.23
C GLU A 85 1.98 1.26 -2.90
N SER A 86 2.78 0.76 -3.85
CA SER A 86 2.54 -0.55 -4.47
C SER A 86 2.79 -1.69 -3.48
N GLN A 87 3.82 -1.60 -2.64
CA GLN A 87 4.06 -2.57 -1.57
C GLN A 87 2.90 -2.60 -0.57
N GLU A 88 2.36 -1.42 -0.22
CA GLU A 88 1.20 -1.29 0.68
C GLU A 88 -0.04 -1.96 0.09
N ILE A 89 -0.37 -1.65 -1.18
CA ILE A 89 -1.58 -2.16 -1.85
C ILE A 89 -1.44 -3.66 -2.13
N LEU A 90 -0.28 -4.12 -2.61
CA LEU A 90 -0.02 -5.54 -2.84
C LEU A 90 -0.17 -6.36 -1.55
N GLY A 91 0.33 -5.84 -0.43
CA GLY A 91 0.11 -6.44 0.88
C GLY A 91 -1.37 -6.59 1.22
N ALA A 92 -2.18 -5.58 0.91
CA ALA A 92 -3.63 -5.63 1.14
C ALA A 92 -4.34 -6.65 0.23
N LEU A 93 -3.98 -6.72 -1.05
CA LEU A 93 -4.52 -7.70 -1.99
C LEU A 93 -4.18 -9.13 -1.56
N LEU A 94 -2.94 -9.38 -1.15
CA LEU A 94 -2.48 -10.68 -0.64
C LEU A 94 -3.14 -11.06 0.68
N PHE A 95 -3.37 -10.11 1.57
CA PHE A 95 -4.03 -10.38 2.85
C PHE A 95 -5.50 -10.73 2.66
N SER A 96 -6.21 -10.00 1.81
CA SER A 96 -7.64 -10.19 1.55
C SER A 96 -7.95 -11.30 0.52
N GLY A 97 -6.96 -11.75 -0.25
CA GLY A 97 -7.18 -12.71 -1.33
C GLY A 97 -7.90 -12.12 -2.54
N LEU A 98 -7.78 -10.79 -2.75
CA LEU A 98 -8.40 -10.11 -3.89
C LEU A 98 -7.50 -10.19 -5.13
N GLY A 99 -7.95 -10.94 -6.14
CA GLY A 99 -7.22 -11.14 -7.40
C GLY A 99 -6.02 -12.08 -7.33
N VAL A 100 -5.62 -12.49 -6.13
CA VAL A 100 -4.54 -13.43 -5.84
C VAL A 100 -4.97 -14.33 -4.68
N PRO A 101 -4.48 -15.58 -4.58
CA PRO A 101 -4.75 -16.41 -3.41
C PRO A 101 -4.29 -15.71 -2.12
N PRO A 102 -5.06 -15.81 -1.01
CA PRO A 102 -4.68 -15.18 0.26
C PRO A 102 -3.32 -15.70 0.73
N ASN A 103 -2.42 -14.79 1.03
CA ASN A 103 -1.08 -15.12 1.53
C ASN A 103 -0.64 -14.09 2.60
N PRO A 104 -1.09 -14.24 3.86
CA PRO A 104 -0.73 -13.31 4.92
C PRO A 104 0.77 -13.26 5.22
N LYS A 105 1.52 -14.36 4.97
CA LYS A 105 2.99 -14.36 5.13
C LYS A 105 3.67 -13.44 4.12
N GLU A 106 3.24 -13.47 2.88
CA GLU A 106 3.77 -12.58 1.86
C GLU A 106 3.30 -11.13 2.08
N ALA A 107 2.04 -10.93 2.49
CA ALA A 107 1.52 -9.61 2.89
C ALA A 107 2.39 -8.97 3.98
N TYR A 108 2.79 -9.74 5.01
CA TYR A 108 3.72 -9.30 6.04
C TYR A 108 5.05 -8.80 5.45
N ILE A 109 5.62 -9.52 4.48
CA ILE A 109 6.91 -9.14 3.87
C ILE A 109 6.78 -7.77 3.18
N TRP A 110 5.72 -7.58 2.39
CA TRP A 110 5.49 -6.32 1.68
C TRP A 110 5.17 -5.17 2.62
N TRP A 111 4.28 -5.38 3.59
CA TRP A 111 3.97 -4.35 4.56
C TRP A 111 5.17 -4.00 5.45
N LYS A 112 6.05 -4.96 5.76
CA LYS A 112 7.28 -4.67 6.51
C LYS A 112 8.21 -3.77 5.72
N LYS A 113 8.39 -4.01 4.42
CA LYS A 113 9.18 -3.12 3.55
C LYS A 113 8.58 -1.71 3.50
N ALA A 114 7.29 -1.60 3.20
CA ALA A 114 6.59 -0.31 3.14
C ALA A 114 6.62 0.44 4.49
N ALA A 115 6.42 -0.27 5.60
CA ALA A 115 6.41 0.32 6.95
C ALA A 115 7.77 0.90 7.34
N LEU A 116 8.87 0.20 7.02
CA LEU A 116 10.23 0.67 7.23
C LEU A 116 10.58 1.85 6.31
N SER A 117 9.94 1.93 5.14
CA SER A 117 10.04 3.07 4.23
C SER A 117 9.06 4.22 4.57
N GLY A 118 8.38 4.15 5.72
CA GLY A 118 7.54 5.23 6.25
C GLY A 118 6.05 5.15 5.92
N SER A 119 5.54 4.09 5.28
CA SER A 119 4.09 3.95 5.07
C SER A 119 3.35 3.75 6.39
N VAL A 120 2.57 4.75 6.76
CA VAL A 120 1.77 4.75 7.99
C VAL A 120 0.67 3.68 7.95
N LYS A 121 0.10 3.42 6.78
CA LYS A 121 -0.91 2.37 6.60
C LYS A 121 -0.29 0.98 6.75
N ALA A 122 0.90 0.75 6.17
CA ALA A 122 1.61 -0.51 6.34
C ALA A 122 2.05 -0.75 7.79
N GLN A 123 2.45 0.30 8.51
CA GLN A 123 2.74 0.23 9.95
C GLN A 123 1.52 -0.24 10.75
N ALA A 124 0.33 0.36 10.49
CA ALA A 124 -0.91 -0.07 11.13
C ALA A 124 -1.26 -1.52 10.77
N SER A 125 -1.13 -1.91 9.50
CA SER A 125 -1.38 -3.27 9.03
C SER A 125 -0.47 -4.30 9.71
N LEU A 126 0.81 -4.00 9.91
CA LEU A 126 1.72 -4.85 10.68
C LEU A 126 1.26 -5.03 12.12
N GLY A 127 0.79 -3.95 12.75
CA GLY A 127 0.22 -4.02 14.10
C GLY A 127 -0.94 -5.01 14.18
N VAL A 128 -1.84 -4.96 13.20
CA VAL A 128 -2.97 -5.89 13.09
C VAL A 128 -2.49 -7.33 12.86
N LEU A 129 -1.51 -7.57 11.97
CA LEU A 129 -0.98 -8.91 11.74
C LEU A 129 -0.42 -9.54 13.01
N TYR A 130 0.38 -8.80 13.78
CA TYR A 130 0.93 -9.28 15.04
C TYR A 130 -0.14 -9.48 16.11
N ALA A 131 -1.17 -8.64 16.17
CA ALA A 131 -2.29 -8.81 17.11
C ALA A 131 -3.10 -10.08 16.82
N LEU A 132 -3.31 -10.40 15.54
CA LEU A 132 -4.06 -11.58 15.09
C LEU A 132 -3.22 -12.87 15.03
N GLY A 133 -1.89 -12.77 14.89
CA GLY A 133 -1.02 -13.90 14.55
C GLY A 133 -1.22 -14.37 13.10
N SER A 134 -1.60 -13.45 12.20
CA SER A 134 -1.88 -13.79 10.80
C SER A 134 -0.62 -13.62 9.94
N GLY A 135 -0.09 -14.72 9.43
CA GLY A 135 1.14 -14.73 8.64
C GLY A 135 2.42 -14.56 9.45
N VAL A 136 2.32 -14.22 10.72
CA VAL A 136 3.39 -14.09 11.73
C VAL A 136 2.96 -14.69 13.04
N GLU A 137 3.91 -14.97 13.93
CA GLU A 137 3.61 -15.35 15.30
C GLU A 137 2.91 -14.19 16.04
N LYS A 138 1.83 -14.51 16.79
CA LYS A 138 1.10 -13.52 17.58
C LYS A 138 2.01 -12.88 18.62
N SER A 139 2.02 -11.54 18.68
CA SER A 139 2.84 -10.80 19.64
C SER A 139 2.22 -9.45 19.99
N SER A 140 1.72 -9.32 21.22
CA SER A 140 1.20 -8.06 21.73
C SER A 140 2.28 -6.96 21.75
N ILE A 141 3.53 -7.30 22.06
CA ILE A 141 4.66 -6.36 22.05
C ILE A 141 4.86 -5.76 20.66
N HIS A 142 4.93 -6.59 19.62
CA HIS A 142 5.10 -6.12 18.24
C HIS A 142 3.86 -5.43 17.69
N ALA A 143 2.66 -5.89 18.07
CA ALA A 143 1.41 -5.21 17.73
C ALA A 143 1.38 -3.80 18.32
N TYR A 144 1.64 -3.66 19.63
CA TYR A 144 1.73 -2.36 20.30
C TYR A 144 2.77 -1.45 19.66
N LYS A 145 3.96 -1.98 19.38
CA LYS A 145 5.03 -1.24 18.72
C LYS A 145 4.56 -0.62 17.40
N TRP A 146 4.07 -1.42 16.49
CA TRP A 146 3.71 -0.95 15.15
C TRP A 146 2.49 -0.02 15.15
N LEU A 147 1.49 -0.30 16.01
CA LEU A 147 0.35 0.60 16.19
C LEU A 147 0.76 1.94 16.80
N THR A 148 1.74 1.94 17.75
CA THR A 148 2.27 3.17 18.33
C THR A 148 3.01 4.00 17.28
N ILE A 149 3.82 3.38 16.42
CA ILE A 149 4.51 4.07 15.33
C ILE A 149 3.50 4.68 14.36
N ALA A 150 2.50 3.92 13.93
CA ALA A 150 1.44 4.42 13.05
C ALA A 150 0.65 5.57 13.69
N ALA A 151 0.33 5.47 14.97
CA ALA A 151 -0.35 6.52 15.73
C ALA A 151 0.51 7.78 15.84
N PHE A 152 1.80 7.65 16.08
CA PHE A 152 2.76 8.76 16.13
C PHE A 152 2.80 9.54 14.81
N PHE A 153 2.67 8.85 13.67
CA PHE A 153 2.57 9.46 12.34
C PHE A 153 1.12 9.81 11.91
N GLY A 154 0.19 9.87 12.86
CA GLY A 154 -1.15 10.44 12.68
C GLY A 154 -2.28 9.45 12.37
N ASN A 155 -2.04 8.14 12.45
CA ASN A 155 -3.10 7.16 12.28
C ASN A 155 -3.94 7.01 13.55
N LYS A 156 -5.08 7.72 13.62
CA LYS A 156 -6.00 7.70 14.77
C LYS A 156 -6.59 6.31 15.04
N ASN A 157 -6.89 5.54 13.98
CA ASN A 157 -7.42 4.18 14.16
C ASN A 157 -6.39 3.25 14.80
N ALA A 158 -5.12 3.38 14.45
CA ALA A 158 -4.03 2.62 15.09
C ALA A 158 -3.90 2.99 16.58
N GLN A 159 -4.10 4.25 16.95
CA GLN A 159 -4.14 4.68 18.35
C GLN A 159 -5.26 3.96 19.11
N VAL A 160 -6.48 3.99 18.60
CA VAL A 160 -7.64 3.32 19.21
C VAL A 160 -7.39 1.82 19.34
N GLN A 161 -6.93 1.15 18.29
CA GLN A 161 -6.61 -0.29 18.33
C GLN A 161 -5.53 -0.62 19.36
N ARG A 162 -4.49 0.21 19.47
CA ARG A 162 -3.45 0.05 20.48
C ARG A 162 -4.04 0.13 21.89
N ASP A 163 -4.79 1.19 22.18
CA ASP A 163 -5.24 1.53 23.53
C ASP A 163 -6.41 0.63 24.00
N GLU A 164 -7.36 0.36 23.11
CA GLU A 164 -8.60 -0.36 23.47
C GLU A 164 -8.52 -1.88 23.26
N SER A 165 -7.52 -2.38 22.52
CA SER A 165 -7.44 -3.80 22.22
C SER A 165 -6.13 -4.44 22.68
N VAL A 166 -4.99 -3.84 22.35
CA VAL A 166 -3.68 -4.46 22.57
C VAL A 166 -3.16 -4.16 23.97
N ALA A 167 -3.13 -2.89 24.37
CA ALA A 167 -2.56 -2.46 25.65
C ALA A 167 -3.28 -3.06 26.86
N LEU A 168 -4.60 -3.27 26.78
CA LEU A 168 -5.41 -3.86 27.86
C LEU A 168 -5.03 -5.30 28.20
N GLN A 169 -4.34 -6.00 27.29
CA GLN A 169 -3.90 -7.39 27.47
C GLN A 169 -2.42 -7.49 27.85
N MET A 170 -1.71 -6.37 28.02
CA MET A 170 -0.28 -6.32 28.25
C MET A 170 0.07 -5.95 29.70
N THR A 171 1.14 -6.55 30.21
CA THR A 171 1.77 -6.14 31.46
C THR A 171 2.57 -4.84 31.28
N ALA A 172 2.86 -4.17 32.40
CA ALA A 172 3.69 -2.94 32.36
C ALA A 172 5.08 -3.19 31.77
N ASP A 173 5.66 -4.37 32.00
CA ASP A 173 6.97 -4.73 31.45
C ASP A 173 6.94 -4.96 29.94
N GLU A 174 5.89 -5.58 29.42
CA GLU A 174 5.68 -5.74 27.98
C GLU A 174 5.48 -4.40 27.30
N ILE A 175 4.72 -3.48 27.91
CA ILE A 175 4.55 -2.11 27.38
C ILE A 175 5.89 -1.37 27.35
N ARG A 176 6.70 -1.47 28.42
CA ARG A 176 8.04 -0.86 28.47
C ARG A 176 8.95 -1.40 27.36
N THR A 177 8.95 -2.73 27.17
CA THR A 177 9.69 -3.39 26.10
C THR A 177 9.25 -2.91 24.72
N ALA A 178 7.93 -2.83 24.50
CA ALA A 178 7.39 -2.34 23.23
C ALA A 178 7.78 -0.88 22.97
N GLN A 179 7.77 -0.02 23.99
CA GLN A 179 8.19 1.39 23.86
C GLN A 179 9.67 1.53 23.49
N GLN A 180 10.57 0.73 24.05
CA GLN A 180 11.97 0.69 23.63
C GLN A 180 12.12 0.33 22.16
N LEU A 181 11.38 -0.68 21.69
CA LEU A 181 11.37 -1.08 20.28
C LEU A 181 10.79 0.01 19.35
N VAL A 182 9.84 0.82 19.84
CA VAL A 182 9.31 1.99 19.10
C VAL A 182 10.42 3.00 18.86
N GLU A 183 11.15 3.39 19.92
CA GLU A 183 12.23 4.39 19.81
C GLU A 183 13.32 3.96 18.85
N GLU A 184 13.77 2.70 18.92
CA GLU A 184 14.75 2.14 18.00
C GLU A 184 14.25 2.15 16.54
N THR A 185 13.00 1.76 16.34
CA THR A 185 12.42 1.67 14.98
C THR A 185 12.24 3.06 14.37
N ILE A 186 11.76 4.05 15.13
CA ILE A 186 11.59 5.42 14.62
C ILE A 186 12.93 6.05 14.22
N LYS A 187 14.00 5.80 14.97
CA LYS A 187 15.35 6.26 14.62
C LYS A 187 15.80 5.72 13.25
N ASN A 188 15.40 4.50 12.91
CA ASN A 188 15.75 3.86 11.64
C ASN A 188 14.87 4.30 10.45
N ILE A 189 13.61 4.64 10.70
CA ILE A 189 12.69 5.15 9.65
C ILE A 189 13.07 6.59 9.24
N LYS A 190 13.61 7.39 10.16
CA LYS A 190 13.97 8.81 9.92
C LYS A 190 15.32 9.01 9.23
N LYS A 191 16.09 7.96 9.03
CA LYS A 191 17.36 7.99 8.28
C LYS A 191 17.14 7.75 6.81
#